data_398ec6b88edfe9ce60c12536ec8c3f59
#
_entry.id   398ec6b88edfe9ce60c12536ec8c3f59
#
_cell.length_a   1.000
_cell.length_b   1.000
_cell.length_c   1.000
_cell.angle_alpha   90.00
_cell.angle_beta   90.00
_cell.angle_gamma   90.00
#
_symmetry.space_group_name_H-M   'P 1'
#
loop_
_entity.id
_entity.type
_entity.pdbx_description
1 polymer ?
#
loop_
_entity_poly.entity_id
_entity_poly.type
_entity_poly.pdbx_seq_one_letter_code
_entity_poly.pdbx_strand_id
1 'polypeptide(L)'
;MKHTLIILLSSLILMAGSKDLRVLVMTPTPQMHCEKCENKIKKNLRFESGVKKIETSIKEQTVTVTYDAKKTDVKKIQAAMKDIGYDTQVVSDKPKEKEKK
;
A
#
# COMPACT_ATOMS: atom_id res chain seq x y z
N MET A 1 -16.28 -42.23 -2.14
CA MET A 1 -17.03 -41.43 -2.41
C MET A 1 -17.21 -40.25 -1.65
N LYS A 2 -17.70 -40.27 -0.57
CA LYS A 2 -17.96 -39.18 0.16
C LYS A 2 -16.79 -38.38 0.56
N HIS A 3 -15.64 -38.90 0.62
CA HIS A 3 -14.55 -38.19 1.14
C HIS A 3 -14.11 -37.08 0.24
N THR A 4 -14.37 -37.14 -0.98
CA THR A 4 -13.89 -36.14 -1.88
C THR A 4 -14.41 -34.79 -1.58
N LEU A 5 -15.56 -34.71 -1.04
CA LEU A 5 -16.12 -33.44 -0.74
C LEU A 5 -15.31 -32.63 0.22
N ILE A 6 -14.79 -33.27 1.15
CA ILE A 6 -14.06 -32.64 2.18
C ILE A 6 -12.84 -31.94 1.66
N ILE A 7 -12.22 -32.50 0.71
CA ILE A 7 -11.04 -31.95 0.15
C ILE A 7 -11.29 -30.60 -0.50
N LEU A 8 -12.41 -30.48 -1.11
CA LEU A 8 -12.75 -29.25 -1.76
C LEU A 8 -12.81 -28.09 -0.81
N LEU A 9 -13.32 -28.34 0.33
CA LEU A 9 -13.43 -27.30 1.29
C LEU A 9 -12.12 -26.74 1.69
N SER A 10 -11.15 -27.57 1.79
CA SER A 10 -9.86 -27.11 2.19
C SER A 10 -9.29 -26.14 1.22
N SER A 11 -9.50 -26.36 -0.02
CA SER A 11 -8.93 -25.47 -0.98
C SER A 11 -9.52 -24.09 -0.89
N LEU A 12 -10.76 -24.01 -0.60
CA LEU A 12 -11.37 -22.72 -0.53
C LEU A 12 -10.77 -21.88 0.57
N ILE A 13 -10.49 -22.48 1.64
CA ILE A 13 -9.93 -21.79 2.75
C ILE A 13 -8.62 -21.15 2.41
N LEU A 14 -7.83 -21.81 1.67
CA LEU A 14 -6.55 -21.30 1.31
C LEU A 14 -6.65 -20.02 0.54
N MET A 15 -7.58 -19.96 -0.36
CA MET A 15 -7.69 -18.81 -1.14
C MET A 15 -8.10 -17.63 -0.36
N ALA A 16 -8.91 -17.82 0.59
CA ALA A 16 -9.43 -16.74 1.34
C ALA A 16 -8.34 -15.95 2.05
N GLY A 17 -7.28 -16.58 2.39
CA GLY A 17 -6.27 -15.89 3.15
C GLY A 17 -5.21 -15.20 2.36
N SER A 18 -5.29 -15.22 1.07
CA SER A 18 -4.17 -14.70 0.34
C SER A 18 -4.30 -13.24 0.04
N LYS A 19 -3.70 -12.42 0.82
CA LYS A 19 -3.58 -11.02 0.55
C LYS A 19 -2.14 -10.74 0.27
N ASP A 20 -1.89 -9.87 -0.67
CA ASP A 20 -0.53 -9.56 -1.06
C ASP A 20 -0.23 -8.12 -0.71
N LEU A 21 -0.11 -7.87 0.57
CA LEU A 21 0.15 -6.52 1.04
C LEU A 21 1.63 -6.19 1.04
N ARG A 22 1.95 -4.98 0.65
CA ARG A 22 3.31 -4.50 0.64
C ARG A 22 3.36 -3.12 1.25
N VAL A 23 4.52 -2.76 1.76
CA VAL A 23 4.75 -1.46 2.35
C VAL A 23 5.77 -0.71 1.52
N LEU A 24 5.35 0.41 0.98
CA LEU A 24 6.18 1.23 0.12
C LEU A 24 6.55 2.51 0.87
N VAL A 25 7.83 2.80 0.95
CA VAL A 25 8.30 4.04 1.58
C VAL A 25 8.91 4.91 0.50
N MET A 26 8.43 6.14 0.40
CA MET A 26 8.88 7.07 -0.64
C MET A 26 9.27 8.40 -0.03
N THR A 27 10.13 9.14 -0.72
CA THR A 27 10.42 10.51 -0.35
C THR A 27 9.82 11.43 -1.41
N PRO A 28 9.08 12.44 -1.01
CA PRO A 28 8.43 13.34 -1.97
C PRO A 28 9.31 14.52 -2.35
N THR A 29 9.13 15.01 -3.56
CA THR A 29 9.77 16.22 -4.04
C THR A 29 8.70 17.06 -4.74
N PRO A 30 8.44 18.28 -4.35
CA PRO A 30 9.17 19.03 -3.32
C PRO A 30 8.86 18.50 -1.93
N GLN A 31 9.56 18.99 -0.96
CA GLN A 31 9.37 18.51 0.41
C GLN A 31 8.03 18.92 0.97
N MET A 32 7.52 18.10 1.87
CA MET A 32 6.32 18.46 2.60
C MET A 32 6.71 19.43 3.69
N HIS A 33 5.95 20.51 3.84
CA HIS A 33 6.30 21.51 4.85
C HIS A 33 5.31 21.62 5.98
N CYS A 34 4.11 21.17 5.81
CA CYS A 34 3.12 21.36 6.86
C CYS A 34 2.05 20.28 6.79
N GLU A 35 1.19 20.33 7.78
CA GLU A 35 0.12 19.39 7.90
C GLU A 35 -0.80 19.37 6.68
N LYS A 36 -0.97 20.51 6.05
CA LYS A 36 -1.81 20.57 4.87
C LYS A 36 -1.25 19.73 3.75
N CYS A 37 0.07 19.70 3.62
CA CYS A 37 0.71 18.88 2.59
C CYS A 37 0.45 17.42 2.87
N GLU A 38 0.59 17.02 4.12
CA GLU A 38 0.35 15.64 4.50
C GLU A 38 -1.10 15.26 4.25
N ASN A 39 -2.02 16.14 4.62
CA ASN A 39 -3.42 15.85 4.44
C ASN A 39 -3.80 15.76 2.97
N LYS A 40 -3.19 16.58 2.16
CA LYS A 40 -3.44 16.55 0.73
C LYS A 40 -3.02 15.20 0.16
N ILE A 41 -1.86 14.72 0.55
CA ILE A 41 -1.37 13.44 0.09
C ILE A 41 -2.28 12.32 0.55
N LYS A 42 -2.59 12.29 1.84
CA LYS A 42 -3.43 11.24 2.38
C LYS A 42 -4.80 11.21 1.74
N LYS A 43 -5.38 12.39 1.60
CA LYS A 43 -6.71 12.48 1.05
C LYS A 43 -6.80 11.98 -0.38
N ASN A 44 -5.80 12.29 -1.17
CA ASN A 44 -5.82 11.88 -2.56
C ASN A 44 -5.39 10.43 -2.77
N LEU A 45 -4.37 10.01 -2.06
CA LEU A 45 -3.88 8.65 -2.23
C LEU A 45 -4.87 7.59 -1.77
N ARG A 46 -5.66 7.90 -0.76
CA ARG A 46 -6.56 6.88 -0.28
C ARG A 46 -7.66 6.50 -1.27
N PHE A 47 -7.84 7.30 -2.30
CA PHE A 47 -8.80 6.94 -3.33
C PHE A 47 -8.17 6.03 -4.39
N GLU A 48 -6.87 5.82 -4.29
CA GLU A 48 -6.21 4.94 -5.23
C GLU A 48 -6.59 3.50 -4.91
N SER A 49 -7.02 2.77 -5.92
CA SER A 49 -7.44 1.40 -5.72
C SER A 49 -6.30 0.57 -5.13
N GLY A 50 -6.58 -0.22 -4.14
CA GLY A 50 -5.56 -1.08 -3.53
C GLY A 50 -4.77 -0.47 -2.40
N VAL A 51 -4.90 0.83 -2.17
CA VAL A 51 -4.20 1.48 -1.06
C VAL A 51 -4.96 1.21 0.22
N LYS A 52 -4.26 0.69 1.23
CA LYS A 52 -4.88 0.31 2.49
C LYS A 52 -4.56 1.27 3.63
N LYS A 53 -3.36 1.78 3.66
CA LYS A 53 -2.95 2.64 4.75
C LYS A 53 -1.91 3.62 4.26
N ILE A 54 -1.95 4.84 4.75
CA ILE A 54 -1.00 5.87 4.37
C ILE A 54 -0.48 6.55 5.62
N GLU A 55 0.82 6.66 5.74
CA GLU A 55 1.44 7.38 6.84
C GLU A 55 2.43 8.36 6.27
N THR A 56 2.51 9.53 6.86
CA THR A 56 3.42 10.57 6.40
C THR A 56 4.27 11.07 7.55
N SER A 57 5.46 11.52 7.24
CA SER A 57 6.36 12.11 8.25
C SER A 57 7.07 13.29 7.64
N ILE A 58 6.80 14.47 8.17
CA ILE A 58 7.48 15.67 7.72
C ILE A 58 8.92 15.64 8.20
N LYS A 59 9.12 15.15 9.40
CA LYS A 59 10.44 15.09 9.96
C LYS A 59 11.38 14.27 9.09
N GLU A 60 10.92 13.16 8.59
CA GLU A 60 11.75 12.29 7.77
C GLU A 60 11.52 12.47 6.30
N GLN A 61 10.55 13.26 5.95
CA GLN A 61 10.17 13.47 4.55
C GLN A 61 9.88 12.15 3.87
N THR A 62 8.99 11.36 4.48
CA THR A 62 8.60 10.08 3.91
C THR A 62 7.09 9.95 3.83
N VAL A 63 6.67 9.19 2.84
CA VAL A 63 5.29 8.79 2.70
C VAL A 63 5.31 7.27 2.64
N THR A 64 4.62 6.64 3.57
CA THR A 64 4.59 5.18 3.66
C THR A 64 3.20 4.71 3.28
N VAL A 65 3.13 3.85 2.29
CA VAL A 65 1.86 3.37 1.76
C VAL A 65 1.81 1.85 1.87
N THR A 66 0.79 1.35 2.54
CA THR A 66 0.54 -0.08 2.56
C THR A 66 -0.49 -0.35 1.48
N TYR A 67 -0.19 -1.22 0.56
CA TYR A 67 -1.06 -1.46 -0.58
C TYR A 67 -1.16 -2.94 -0.94
N ASP A 68 -2.20 -3.27 -1.66
CA ASP A 68 -2.44 -4.63 -2.12
C ASP A 68 -1.82 -4.76 -3.51
N ALA A 69 -0.76 -5.56 -3.61
CA ALA A 69 -0.02 -5.70 -4.87
C ALA A 69 -0.83 -6.37 -5.96
N LYS A 70 -1.96 -6.96 -5.62
CA LYS A 70 -2.83 -7.52 -6.62
C LYS A 70 -3.68 -6.45 -7.29
N LYS A 71 -3.83 -5.30 -6.67
CA LYS A 71 -4.69 -4.25 -7.19
C LYS A 71 -3.95 -3.04 -7.70
N THR A 72 -2.76 -2.80 -7.20
CA THR A 72 -2.00 -1.64 -7.63
C THR A 72 -0.50 -1.96 -7.55
N ASP A 73 0.33 -1.02 -7.91
CA ASP A 73 1.77 -1.23 -7.85
C ASP A 73 2.47 0.11 -7.60
N VAL A 74 3.78 0.04 -7.47
CA VAL A 74 4.59 1.21 -7.14
C VAL A 74 4.42 2.31 -8.18
N LYS A 75 4.43 1.95 -9.45
CA LYS A 75 4.31 2.96 -10.50
C LYS A 75 2.99 3.69 -10.46
N LYS A 76 1.92 2.98 -10.17
CA LYS A 76 0.61 3.61 -10.10
C LYS A 76 0.52 4.54 -8.90
N ILE A 77 1.11 4.14 -7.79
CA ILE A 77 1.12 4.96 -6.60
C ILE A 77 1.96 6.21 -6.84
N GLN A 78 3.10 6.05 -7.49
CA GLN A 78 3.93 7.20 -7.81
C GLN A 78 3.24 8.14 -8.79
N ALA A 79 2.48 7.60 -9.72
CA ALA A 79 1.72 8.43 -10.64
C ALA A 79 0.65 9.23 -9.91
N ALA A 80 0.03 8.62 -8.92
CA ALA A 80 -0.97 9.32 -8.12
C ALA A 80 -0.32 10.45 -7.34
N MET A 81 0.88 10.22 -6.82
CA MET A 81 1.61 11.27 -6.12
C MET A 81 1.95 12.41 -7.07
N LYS A 82 2.33 12.08 -8.28
CA LYS A 82 2.66 13.09 -9.26
C LYS A 82 1.43 13.94 -9.59
N ASP A 83 0.28 13.33 -9.65
CA ASP A 83 -0.95 14.06 -9.90
C ASP A 83 -1.27 15.03 -8.77
N ILE A 84 -0.83 14.72 -7.57
CA ILE A 84 -1.02 15.61 -6.44
C ILE A 84 -0.01 16.75 -6.49
N GLY A 85 1.08 16.57 -7.18
CA GLY A 85 2.11 17.59 -7.29
C GLY A 85 3.44 17.17 -6.70
N TYR A 86 3.65 15.89 -6.45
CA TYR A 86 4.90 15.41 -5.86
C TYR A 86 5.52 14.31 -6.69
N ASP A 87 6.79 14.49 -7.02
CA ASP A 87 7.56 13.39 -7.56
C ASP A 87 8.04 12.58 -6.39
N THR A 88 8.29 11.32 -6.57
CA THR A 88 8.70 10.47 -5.46
C THR A 88 9.86 9.58 -5.83
N GLN A 89 10.67 9.27 -4.83
CA GLN A 89 11.72 8.29 -4.99
C GLN A 89 11.46 7.18 -4.01
N VAL A 90 11.58 5.96 -4.45
CA VAL A 90 11.33 4.80 -3.61
C VAL A 90 12.51 4.55 -2.70
N VAL A 91 12.25 4.52 -1.41
CA VAL A 91 13.27 4.19 -0.42
C VAL A 91 13.24 2.69 -0.18
N SER A 92 12.07 2.12 -0.05
CA SER A 92 11.95 0.67 0.12
C SER A 92 10.55 0.21 -0.29
N ASP A 93 10.45 -1.04 -0.65
CA ASP A 93 9.18 -1.64 -1.03
C ASP A 93 9.27 -3.10 -0.62
N LYS A 94 8.69 -3.44 0.50
CA LYS A 94 8.81 -4.77 1.09
C LYS A 94 7.46 -5.38 1.35
N PRO A 95 7.38 -6.70 1.34
CA PRO A 95 6.12 -7.36 1.69
C PRO A 95 5.79 -7.02 3.13
N LYS A 96 4.52 -6.85 3.40
CA LYS A 96 4.10 -6.59 4.76
C LYS A 96 4.14 -7.89 5.54
N GLU A 97 4.82 -7.87 6.69
CA GLU A 97 4.88 -9.06 7.48
C GLU A 97 3.66 -9.21 8.31
N LYS A 98 3.30 -10.44 8.52
CA LYS A 98 2.17 -10.68 9.30
C LYS A 98 2.41 -10.43 10.61
N GLU A 99 1.97 -10.03 11.24
CA GLU A 99 2.29 -9.69 12.51
C GLU A 99 2.14 -10.48 13.30
N LYS A 100 2.30 -11.00 13.55
CA LYS A 100 2.24 -11.66 14.28
C LYS A 100 1.88 -11.38 15.13
N LYS A 101 1.66 -11.06 15.26
CA LYS A 101 1.40 -10.68 16.01
C LYS A 101 1.05 -10.62 16.13
#